data_26a0bea13296011c135458a51ad20905
#
_entry.id   26a0bea13296011c135458a51ad20905
#
_cell.length_a   1.000
_cell.length_b   1.000
_cell.length_c   1.000
_cell.angle_alpha   90.00
_cell.angle_beta   90.00
_cell.angle_gamma   90.00
#
_symmetry.space_group_name_H-M   'P 1'
#
loop_
_entity.id
_entity.type
_entity.pdbx_description
1 polymer ?
#
loop_
_entity_poly.entity_id
_entity_poly.type
_entity_poly.pdbx_seq_one_letter_code
_entity_poly.pdbx_strand_id
1 'polypeptide(L)'
;MDTGESQKDRDQRVAQLWQRLDTKGEGHLDFNGLKKGLKKIDHPLKNADPMLRDIIKAVDTNGDGYIDYPEFRTFVDHTEIGLWQLFESIDHNHNGEIDKNELKTAFSKSGVTVSNARLEEFFAEVDSNKDGVISYAEWRDFLLFLPAYSSSNLRAVLSYYTATGNLNPEGDVHINDLQGLGYFVAGGIAGAVSRTATAPLDRLKVYLIAQTGVKTSAVRAAKDGAPLRAAGKASKTLVEAVKDLWRAGGIRSLFAGNGLNVVKVMPESAIKFGAYESAKRAFARLEGHGDPKRLMPVSQFLSGGCGGMVAQCFVYPLDTLKFRMQCDTVEGGLKGNQLIAATFKKVWCKHGLLGFFRGLPLGLVGMFPYAAIDLSTFEYMKRALIARKARLNNCHEDDVPLNNFTTGAIGAMSGGFGASVVYPLNVLRTRMQAQGTVLHPATYNGIGDVARKTIQTEGLRGFYKGLTPNLLKVAPAVSISYVVYENSKRMLGLK
;
A
#
# COMPACT_ATOMS: atom_id res chain seq x y z
N MET A 1 -16.86 2.30 48.02
CA MET A 1 -15.81 1.63 47.30
C MET A 1 -15.33 0.48 48.15
N ASP A 2 -15.82 -0.69 47.88
CA ASP A 2 -15.36 -1.89 48.62
C ASP A 2 -14.38 -2.67 47.71
N THR A 3 -13.21 -2.01 47.45
CA THR A 3 -12.13 -2.64 46.69
C THR A 3 -11.32 -3.62 47.54
N GLY A 4 -11.72 -3.83 48.81
CA GLY A 4 -10.93 -4.63 49.78
C GLY A 4 -9.58 -4.01 50.15
N GLU A 5 -9.20 -2.87 49.55
CA GLU A 5 -7.93 -2.16 49.83
C GLU A 5 -8.15 -1.12 50.94
N SER A 6 -7.36 -1.16 52.01
CA SER A 6 -7.45 -0.16 53.06
C SER A 6 -6.93 1.20 52.55
N GLN A 7 -7.44 2.31 53.12
CA GLN A 7 -7.02 3.64 52.70
C GLN A 7 -5.50 3.86 52.89
N LYS A 8 -4.91 3.19 53.84
CA LYS A 8 -3.45 3.24 54.11
C LYS A 8 -2.67 2.54 53.04
N ASP A 9 -3.15 1.38 52.53
CA ASP A 9 -2.50 0.61 51.47
C ASP A 9 -2.58 1.37 50.15
N ARG A 10 -3.72 2.03 49.88
CA ARG A 10 -3.91 2.90 48.72
C ARG A 10 -2.93 4.08 48.73
N ASP A 11 -2.85 4.80 49.84
CA ASP A 11 -1.92 5.93 49.99
C ASP A 11 -0.46 5.48 49.78
N GLN A 12 -0.12 4.32 50.30
CA GLN A 12 1.21 3.75 50.12
C GLN A 12 1.50 3.37 48.65
N ARG A 13 0.54 2.82 47.97
CA ARG A 13 0.62 2.47 46.54
C ARG A 13 0.81 3.70 45.66
N VAL A 14 -0.01 4.74 45.89
CA VAL A 14 0.11 6.01 45.15
C VAL A 14 1.46 6.68 45.39
N ALA A 15 1.97 6.65 46.63
CA ALA A 15 3.30 7.17 46.94
C ALA A 15 4.43 6.34 46.26
N GLN A 16 4.28 5.01 46.19
CA GLN A 16 5.24 4.18 45.48
C GLN A 16 5.20 4.43 43.96
N LEU A 17 4.01 4.60 43.36
CA LEU A 17 3.87 4.95 41.95
C LEU A 17 4.53 6.28 41.63
N TRP A 18 4.33 7.29 42.48
CA TRP A 18 5.02 8.59 42.38
C TRP A 18 6.52 8.47 42.39
N GLN A 19 7.10 7.72 43.34
CA GLN A 19 8.54 7.49 43.41
C GLN A 19 9.14 6.75 42.19
N ARG A 20 8.36 5.93 41.54
CA ARG A 20 8.75 5.27 40.26
C ARG A 20 8.73 6.24 39.09
N LEU A 21 7.80 7.19 39.09
CA LEU A 21 7.66 8.21 38.04
C LEU A 21 8.68 9.33 38.20
N ASP A 22 8.88 9.83 39.42
CA ASP A 22 9.90 10.83 39.72
C ASP A 22 11.28 10.19 39.77
N THR A 23 11.83 9.94 38.60
CA THR A 23 13.14 9.28 38.46
C THR A 23 14.31 10.13 38.91
N LYS A 24 14.10 11.44 39.05
CA LYS A 24 15.14 12.39 39.45
C LYS A 24 15.05 12.75 40.93
N GLY A 25 13.93 12.52 41.61
CA GLY A 25 13.67 12.89 42.99
C GLY A 25 13.54 14.41 43.20
N GLU A 26 13.09 15.12 42.14
CA GLU A 26 12.94 16.59 42.19
C GLU A 26 11.62 17.02 42.86
N GLY A 27 10.72 16.05 43.15
CA GLY A 27 9.43 16.33 43.81
C GLY A 27 8.37 16.90 42.84
N HIS A 28 8.72 17.09 41.58
CA HIS A 28 7.80 17.50 40.50
C HIS A 28 8.12 16.79 39.19
N LEU A 29 7.15 16.65 38.32
CA LEU A 29 7.30 15.98 37.04
C LEU A 29 7.04 16.96 35.88
N ASP A 30 8.10 17.15 35.07
CA ASP A 30 7.97 17.78 33.76
C ASP A 30 7.58 16.75 32.68
N PHE A 31 7.33 17.22 31.45
CA PHE A 31 7.04 16.34 30.31
C PHE A 31 8.08 15.23 30.12
N ASN A 32 9.36 15.57 30.26
CA ASN A 32 10.44 14.60 30.07
C ASN A 32 10.55 13.63 31.25
N GLY A 33 10.28 14.11 32.48
CA GLY A 33 10.22 13.31 33.68
C GLY A 33 9.12 12.27 33.62
N LEU A 34 7.89 12.69 33.28
CA LEU A 34 6.74 11.78 33.09
C LEU A 34 7.02 10.75 32.00
N LYS A 35 7.56 11.16 30.84
CA LYS A 35 7.91 10.24 29.74
C LYS A 35 8.97 9.21 30.17
N LYS A 36 10.01 9.62 30.90
CA LYS A 36 11.05 8.73 31.43
C LYS A 36 10.49 7.78 32.48
N GLY A 37 9.64 8.28 33.38
CA GLY A 37 8.98 7.47 34.39
C GLY A 37 8.10 6.38 33.78
N LEU A 38 7.24 6.73 32.84
CA LEU A 38 6.39 5.78 32.10
C LEU A 38 7.21 4.77 31.30
N LYS A 39 8.37 5.18 30.76
CA LYS A 39 9.29 4.25 30.09
C LYS A 39 9.92 3.24 31.07
N LYS A 40 10.20 3.68 32.30
CA LYS A 40 10.79 2.81 33.34
C LYS A 40 9.82 1.74 33.83
N ILE A 41 8.52 2.08 33.91
CA ILE A 41 7.45 1.13 34.28
C ILE A 41 6.88 0.37 33.08
N ASP A 42 7.46 0.54 31.88
CA ASP A 42 7.06 -0.08 30.61
C ASP A 42 5.61 0.18 30.21
N HIS A 43 5.05 1.33 30.60
CA HIS A 43 3.67 1.69 30.33
C HIS A 43 3.43 1.89 28.81
N PRO A 44 2.28 1.50 28.23
CA PRO A 44 1.96 1.64 26.79
C PRO A 44 2.09 3.08 26.27
N LEU A 45 1.77 4.09 27.10
CA LEU A 45 1.84 5.51 26.73
C LEU A 45 3.26 6.10 26.67
N LYS A 46 4.31 5.34 26.93
CA LYS A 46 5.73 5.77 26.93
C LYS A 46 6.17 6.53 25.65
N ASN A 47 5.49 6.31 24.52
CA ASN A 47 5.79 6.93 23.22
C ASN A 47 4.66 7.83 22.68
N ALA A 48 3.62 8.10 23.48
CA ALA A 48 2.44 8.87 23.09
C ALA A 48 2.58 10.37 23.43
N ASP A 49 3.57 11.04 22.87
CA ASP A 49 3.91 12.44 23.18
C ASP A 49 2.71 13.42 23.18
N PRO A 50 1.75 13.39 22.25
CA PRO A 50 0.58 14.24 22.30
C PRO A 50 -0.29 14.01 23.55
N MET A 51 -0.56 12.75 23.88
CA MET A 51 -1.35 12.39 25.06
C MET A 51 -0.67 12.76 26.36
N LEU A 52 0.65 12.60 26.46
CA LEU A 52 1.41 13.00 27.64
C LEU A 52 1.29 14.51 27.91
N ARG A 53 1.25 15.33 26.87
CA ARG A 53 1.01 16.77 27.01
C ARG A 53 -0.42 17.08 27.48
N ASP A 54 -1.40 16.32 27.01
CA ASP A 54 -2.78 16.49 27.43
C ASP A 54 -2.99 16.03 28.88
N ILE A 55 -2.28 14.98 29.31
CA ILE A 55 -2.25 14.53 30.71
C ILE A 55 -1.69 15.62 31.62
N ILE A 56 -0.53 16.20 31.27
CA ILE A 56 0.06 17.27 32.09
C ILE A 56 -0.91 18.44 32.22
N LYS A 57 -1.49 18.91 31.14
CA LYS A 57 -2.49 19.99 31.17
C LYS A 57 -3.71 19.68 32.01
N ALA A 58 -4.07 18.41 32.12
CA ALA A 58 -5.23 17.98 32.87
C ALA A 58 -4.94 17.83 34.37
N VAL A 59 -3.71 17.48 34.70
CA VAL A 59 -3.25 17.25 36.09
C VAL A 59 -2.71 18.53 36.73
N ASP A 60 -2.02 19.35 35.95
CA ASP A 60 -1.51 20.67 36.35
C ASP A 60 -2.67 21.63 36.60
N THR A 61 -3.05 21.78 37.85
CA THR A 61 -4.16 22.65 38.29
C THR A 61 -3.70 24.08 38.57
N ASN A 62 -2.45 24.29 38.88
CA ASN A 62 -1.88 25.60 39.18
C ASN A 62 -1.34 26.32 37.93
N GLY A 63 -1.12 25.62 36.83
CA GLY A 63 -0.69 26.15 35.53
C GLY A 63 0.82 26.47 35.46
N ASP A 64 1.62 25.85 36.31
CA ASP A 64 3.08 26.09 36.35
C ASP A 64 3.87 25.21 35.34
N GLY A 65 3.18 24.29 34.68
CA GLY A 65 3.76 23.38 33.69
C GLY A 65 4.44 22.13 34.26
N TYR A 66 4.29 21.90 35.54
CA TYR A 66 4.79 20.75 36.28
C TYR A 66 3.62 20.02 36.96
N ILE A 67 3.82 18.80 37.37
CA ILE A 67 2.89 18.03 38.19
C ILE A 67 3.55 17.81 39.53
N ASP A 68 2.91 18.35 40.59
CA ASP A 68 3.32 18.12 41.98
C ASP A 68 2.62 16.88 42.56
N TYR A 69 3.15 16.35 43.68
CA TYR A 69 2.57 15.19 44.35
C TYR A 69 1.09 15.37 44.77
N PRO A 70 0.67 16.53 45.35
CA PRO A 70 -0.74 16.77 45.66
C PRO A 70 -1.66 16.72 44.41
N GLU A 71 -1.21 17.32 43.31
CA GLU A 71 -1.95 17.33 42.06
C GLU A 71 -2.07 15.91 41.47
N PHE A 72 -0.93 15.18 41.46
CA PHE A 72 -0.88 13.78 41.05
C PHE A 72 -1.83 12.90 41.87
N ARG A 73 -1.81 13.06 43.21
CA ARG A 73 -2.70 12.33 44.11
C ARG A 73 -4.20 12.63 43.82
N THR A 74 -4.53 13.88 43.66
CA THR A 74 -5.92 14.31 43.35
C THR A 74 -6.37 13.71 42.02
N PHE A 75 -5.49 13.72 41.00
CA PHE A 75 -5.75 13.10 39.70
C PHE A 75 -5.99 11.59 39.82
N VAL A 76 -5.12 10.87 40.53
CA VAL A 76 -5.27 9.42 40.74
C VAL A 76 -6.58 9.11 41.45
N ASP A 77 -6.93 9.87 42.54
CA ASP A 77 -8.12 9.68 43.27
C ASP A 77 -9.38 9.84 42.43
N HIS A 78 -9.46 10.89 41.61
CA HIS A 78 -10.57 11.09 40.67
C HIS A 78 -10.66 10.04 39.59
N THR A 79 -9.52 9.68 39.02
CA THR A 79 -9.46 8.72 37.92
C THR A 79 -9.84 7.31 38.37
N GLU A 80 -9.37 6.86 39.53
CA GLU A 80 -9.69 5.54 40.07
C GLU A 80 -11.19 5.37 40.34
N ILE A 81 -11.89 6.43 40.78
CA ILE A 81 -13.37 6.38 40.97
C ILE A 81 -14.06 6.09 39.63
N GLY A 82 -13.66 6.80 38.57
CA GLY A 82 -14.23 6.58 37.24
C GLY A 82 -13.92 5.21 36.67
N LEU A 83 -12.67 4.74 36.86
CA LEU A 83 -12.23 3.42 36.39
C LEU A 83 -12.97 2.29 37.11
N TRP A 84 -13.24 2.42 38.41
CA TRP A 84 -14.02 1.45 39.17
C TRP A 84 -15.44 1.36 38.64
N GLN A 85 -16.14 2.51 38.47
CA GLN A 85 -17.46 2.54 37.92
C GLN A 85 -17.56 1.91 36.53
N LEU A 86 -16.57 2.17 35.71
CA LEU A 86 -16.48 1.58 34.39
C LEU A 86 -16.26 0.05 34.47
N PHE A 87 -15.37 -0.41 35.32
CA PHE A 87 -15.08 -1.83 35.55
C PHE A 87 -16.37 -2.55 35.99
N GLU A 88 -17.04 -2.05 36.98
CA GLU A 88 -18.31 -2.59 37.51
C GLU A 88 -19.43 -2.63 36.45
N SER A 89 -19.44 -1.66 35.54
CA SER A 89 -20.39 -1.66 34.41
C SER A 89 -20.11 -2.73 33.35
N ILE A 90 -18.87 -3.21 33.27
CA ILE A 90 -18.41 -4.24 32.31
C ILE A 90 -18.54 -5.64 32.94
N ASP A 91 -18.14 -5.79 34.19
CA ASP A 91 -18.27 -7.01 34.97
C ASP A 91 -19.76 -7.33 35.24
N HIS A 92 -20.39 -8.06 34.34
CA HIS A 92 -21.82 -8.36 34.37
C HIS A 92 -22.15 -9.49 35.35
N ASN A 93 -21.22 -10.39 35.59
CA ASN A 93 -21.40 -11.55 36.46
C ASN A 93 -21.00 -11.22 37.92
N HIS A 94 -20.40 -10.03 38.17
CA HIS A 94 -19.93 -9.55 39.47
C HIS A 94 -18.93 -10.49 40.13
N ASN A 95 -18.06 -11.13 39.35
CA ASN A 95 -17.00 -12.00 39.85
C ASN A 95 -15.72 -11.23 40.24
N GLY A 96 -15.64 -9.93 39.95
CA GLY A 96 -14.47 -9.08 40.21
C GLY A 96 -13.39 -9.18 39.13
N GLU A 97 -13.68 -9.82 38.01
CA GLU A 97 -12.79 -10.02 36.87
C GLU A 97 -13.56 -9.76 35.57
N ILE A 98 -12.91 -9.25 34.54
CA ILE A 98 -13.52 -9.04 33.22
C ILE A 98 -13.03 -10.12 32.25
N ASP A 99 -13.97 -10.88 31.69
CA ASP A 99 -13.69 -11.82 30.63
C ASP A 99 -13.78 -11.19 29.23
N LYS A 100 -13.28 -11.91 28.19
CA LYS A 100 -13.28 -11.43 26.79
C LYS A 100 -14.70 -11.16 26.26
N ASN A 101 -15.70 -11.91 26.71
CA ASN A 101 -17.07 -11.78 26.23
C ASN A 101 -17.76 -10.58 26.87
N GLU A 102 -17.50 -10.31 28.13
CA GLU A 102 -17.98 -9.13 28.85
C GLU A 102 -17.40 -7.87 28.24
N LEU A 103 -16.09 -7.84 27.98
CA LEU A 103 -15.42 -6.73 27.33
C LEU A 103 -15.97 -6.50 25.92
N LYS A 104 -16.18 -7.55 25.13
CA LYS A 104 -16.77 -7.47 23.78
C LYS A 104 -18.20 -6.91 23.84
N THR A 105 -18.99 -7.36 24.80
CA THR A 105 -20.37 -6.90 24.99
C THR A 105 -20.41 -5.42 25.41
N ALA A 106 -19.50 -5.00 26.29
CA ALA A 106 -19.37 -3.62 26.70
C ALA A 106 -19.01 -2.68 25.55
N PHE A 107 -18.07 -3.08 24.68
CA PHE A 107 -17.75 -2.35 23.45
C PHE A 107 -18.96 -2.24 22.52
N SER A 108 -19.68 -3.33 22.30
CA SER A 108 -20.88 -3.34 21.46
C SER A 108 -21.98 -2.41 21.99
N LYS A 109 -22.21 -2.43 23.31
CA LYS A 109 -23.18 -1.51 23.98
C LYS A 109 -22.77 -0.04 23.87
N SER A 110 -21.47 0.24 23.85
CA SER A 110 -20.94 1.60 23.65
C SER A 110 -20.95 2.05 22.17
N GLY A 111 -21.55 1.24 21.27
CA GLY A 111 -21.62 1.53 19.83
C GLY A 111 -20.29 1.36 19.10
N VAL A 112 -19.36 0.64 19.68
CA VAL A 112 -18.04 0.36 19.10
C VAL A 112 -17.94 -1.12 18.77
N THR A 113 -17.85 -1.42 17.47
CA THR A 113 -17.64 -2.79 17.00
C THR A 113 -16.13 -3.06 16.90
N VAL A 114 -15.68 -4.05 17.67
CA VAL A 114 -14.26 -4.45 17.74
C VAL A 114 -14.11 -5.83 17.12
N SER A 115 -13.09 -6.00 16.26
CA SER A 115 -12.75 -7.32 15.73
C SER A 115 -12.15 -8.21 16.83
N ASN A 116 -12.35 -9.53 16.71
CA ASN A 116 -11.83 -10.46 17.70
C ASN A 116 -10.29 -10.37 17.82
N ALA A 117 -9.58 -10.14 16.70
CA ALA A 117 -8.13 -9.97 16.72
C ALA A 117 -7.67 -8.75 17.54
N ARG A 118 -8.37 -7.62 17.40
CA ARG A 118 -8.08 -6.40 18.18
C ARG A 118 -8.48 -6.54 19.64
N LEU A 119 -9.57 -7.25 19.89
CA LEU A 119 -9.97 -7.55 21.26
C LEU A 119 -8.92 -8.43 21.96
N GLU A 120 -8.38 -9.44 21.27
CA GLU A 120 -7.32 -10.29 21.80
C GLU A 120 -6.02 -9.51 22.03
N GLU A 121 -5.66 -8.62 21.12
CA GLU A 121 -4.48 -7.76 21.25
C GLU A 121 -4.60 -6.81 22.45
N PHE A 122 -5.74 -6.13 22.59
CA PHE A 122 -6.03 -5.29 23.75
C PHE A 122 -6.01 -6.10 25.06
N PHE A 123 -6.68 -7.25 25.05
CA PHE A 123 -6.76 -8.13 26.22
C PHE A 123 -5.38 -8.61 26.66
N ALA A 124 -4.53 -9.03 25.71
CA ALA A 124 -3.17 -9.49 25.98
C ALA A 124 -2.22 -8.39 26.50
N GLU A 125 -2.52 -7.10 26.23
CA GLU A 125 -1.74 -6.00 26.78
C GLU A 125 -2.20 -5.60 28.19
N VAL A 126 -3.48 -5.76 28.50
CA VAL A 126 -4.02 -5.46 29.82
C VAL A 126 -3.78 -6.60 30.80
N ASP A 127 -4.00 -7.84 30.37
CA ASP A 127 -3.75 -9.07 31.13
C ASP A 127 -2.24 -9.31 31.28
N SER A 128 -1.66 -8.71 32.32
CA SER A 128 -0.20 -8.75 32.57
C SER A 128 0.27 -10.10 33.10
N ASN A 129 -0.59 -10.81 33.84
CA ASN A 129 -0.28 -12.11 34.44
C ASN A 129 -0.58 -13.30 33.51
N LYS A 130 -1.34 -13.05 32.40
CA LYS A 130 -1.75 -14.01 31.37
C LYS A 130 -2.60 -15.15 31.89
N ASP A 131 -3.50 -14.85 32.83
CA ASP A 131 -4.45 -15.83 33.37
C ASP A 131 -5.75 -15.94 32.54
N GLY A 132 -5.93 -15.03 31.55
CA GLY A 132 -7.06 -15.04 30.63
C GLY A 132 -8.25 -14.26 31.11
N VAL A 133 -8.12 -13.50 32.20
CA VAL A 133 -9.09 -12.56 32.77
C VAL A 133 -8.40 -11.24 33.10
N ILE A 134 -9.14 -10.15 33.20
CA ILE A 134 -8.61 -8.84 33.60
C ILE A 134 -9.10 -8.53 35.00
N SER A 135 -8.19 -8.49 35.96
CA SER A 135 -8.46 -8.03 37.32
C SER A 135 -8.60 -6.51 37.37
N TYR A 136 -9.26 -5.98 38.42
CA TYR A 136 -9.34 -4.53 38.61
C TYR A 136 -7.97 -3.86 38.74
N ALA A 137 -7.00 -4.54 39.33
CA ALA A 137 -5.64 -4.01 39.46
C ALA A 137 -4.98 -3.80 38.08
N GLU A 138 -5.07 -4.77 37.20
CA GLU A 138 -4.54 -4.68 35.82
C GLU A 138 -5.28 -3.62 35.00
N TRP A 139 -6.61 -3.60 35.09
CA TRP A 139 -7.46 -2.58 34.47
C TRP A 139 -7.07 -1.18 34.89
N ARG A 140 -6.93 -0.94 36.19
CA ARG A 140 -6.53 0.33 36.76
C ARG A 140 -5.12 0.75 36.31
N ASP A 141 -4.14 -0.13 36.46
CA ASP A 141 -2.73 0.17 36.18
C ASP A 141 -2.50 0.47 34.71
N PHE A 142 -3.29 -0.14 33.83
CA PHE A 142 -3.23 0.10 32.40
C PHE A 142 -3.93 1.42 31.98
N LEU A 143 -5.07 1.76 32.57
CA LEU A 143 -5.90 2.87 32.14
C LEU A 143 -5.67 4.16 32.92
N LEU A 144 -4.92 4.13 34.03
CA LEU A 144 -4.75 5.26 34.96
C LEU A 144 -4.33 6.57 34.28
N PHE A 145 -3.47 6.48 33.27
CA PHE A 145 -2.94 7.65 32.55
C PHE A 145 -3.68 7.94 31.24
N LEU A 146 -4.77 7.22 30.92
CA LEU A 146 -5.57 7.56 29.75
C LEU A 146 -6.51 8.73 30.10
N PRO A 147 -6.55 9.79 29.28
CA PRO A 147 -7.37 10.96 29.57
C PRO A 147 -8.85 10.61 29.63
N ALA A 148 -9.40 10.64 30.84
CA ALA A 148 -10.79 10.32 31.15
C ALA A 148 -11.72 11.52 30.91
N TYR A 149 -11.68 12.12 29.71
CA TYR A 149 -12.61 13.17 29.35
C TYR A 149 -13.87 12.61 28.70
N SER A 150 -14.95 12.60 29.47
CA SER A 150 -16.35 12.28 29.13
C SER A 150 -16.78 10.80 29.17
N SER A 151 -18.07 10.62 29.33
CA SER A 151 -18.86 9.39 29.47
C SER A 151 -18.70 8.27 28.42
N SER A 152 -17.60 8.24 27.70
CA SER A 152 -17.25 7.24 26.71
C SER A 152 -15.77 6.80 26.81
N ASN A 153 -15.29 6.54 28.05
CA ASN A 153 -13.89 6.14 28.29
C ASN A 153 -13.46 4.94 27.44
N LEU A 154 -14.33 3.95 27.23
CA LEU A 154 -14.07 2.81 26.35
C LEU A 154 -13.82 3.23 24.90
N ARG A 155 -14.51 4.24 24.40
CA ARG A 155 -14.34 4.75 23.05
C ARG A 155 -13.01 5.48 22.87
N ALA A 156 -12.55 6.20 23.89
CA ALA A 156 -11.25 6.88 23.90
C ALA A 156 -10.09 5.88 23.92
N VAL A 157 -10.20 4.83 24.74
CA VAL A 157 -9.23 3.73 24.81
C VAL A 157 -9.10 3.04 23.45
N LEU A 158 -10.22 2.72 22.80
CA LEU A 158 -10.23 2.06 21.51
C LEU A 158 -9.77 2.99 20.37
N SER A 159 -10.11 4.29 20.43
CA SER A 159 -9.62 5.24 19.42
C SER A 159 -8.10 5.36 19.45
N TYR A 160 -7.48 5.22 20.61
CA TYR A 160 -6.03 5.15 20.75
C TYR A 160 -5.47 3.89 20.07
N TYR A 161 -6.05 2.72 20.34
CA TYR A 161 -5.65 1.47 19.72
C TYR A 161 -5.91 1.43 18.20
N THR A 162 -6.99 2.04 17.73
CA THR A 162 -7.28 2.14 16.30
C THR A 162 -6.39 3.17 15.61
N ALA A 163 -5.97 4.22 16.29
CA ALA A 163 -5.05 5.23 15.73
C ALA A 163 -3.61 4.73 15.64
N THR A 164 -3.15 3.89 16.57
CA THR A 164 -1.83 3.25 16.52
C THR A 164 -1.78 2.04 15.61
N GLY A 165 -2.92 1.40 15.32
CA GLY A 165 -3.05 0.20 14.48
C GLY A 165 -3.33 0.44 13.01
N ASN A 166 -3.28 1.67 12.49
CA ASN A 166 -3.39 1.93 11.05
C ASN A 166 -2.09 1.56 10.32
N LEU A 167 -1.83 0.26 10.22
CA LEU A 167 -1.04 -0.31 9.16
C LEU A 167 -1.84 -0.12 7.87
N ASN A 168 -1.35 0.72 6.97
CA ASN A 168 -1.94 0.90 5.65
C ASN A 168 -2.08 -0.45 4.94
N PRO A 169 -3.22 -0.75 4.28
CA PRO A 169 -3.42 -1.99 3.53
C PRO A 169 -2.44 -2.18 2.36
N GLU A 170 -1.63 -1.18 2.04
CA GLU A 170 -0.66 -1.20 0.93
C GLU A 170 0.74 -1.71 1.30
N GLY A 171 0.96 -2.25 2.52
CA GLY A 171 2.25 -2.86 2.87
C GLY A 171 3.46 -1.91 2.79
N ASP A 172 3.26 -0.62 3.02
CA ASP A 172 4.36 0.34 3.10
C ASP A 172 5.18 0.08 4.37
N VAL A 173 6.22 -0.71 4.18
CA VAL A 173 7.25 -0.96 5.19
C VAL A 173 7.97 0.35 5.46
N HIS A 174 7.79 0.93 6.64
CA HIS A 174 8.67 1.99 7.12
C HIS A 174 10.09 1.46 7.20
N ILE A 175 10.95 1.97 6.33
CA ILE A 175 12.39 1.71 6.35
C ILE A 175 13.00 2.50 7.50
N ASN A 176 12.82 2.00 8.71
CA ASN A 176 13.68 2.33 9.82
C ASN A 176 14.35 1.03 10.20
N ASP A 177 15.55 0.81 9.68
CA ASP A 177 16.52 -0.23 10.04
C ASP A 177 16.91 -1.14 8.87
N LEU A 178 18.04 -1.80 9.02
CA LEU A 178 18.61 -2.84 8.12
C LEU A 178 17.58 -3.90 7.63
N GLN A 179 16.47 -4.09 8.36
CA GLN A 179 15.34 -4.93 7.93
C GLN A 179 14.63 -4.38 6.68
N GLY A 180 14.47 -3.06 6.58
CA GLY A 180 13.86 -2.42 5.40
C GLY A 180 14.64 -2.68 4.10
N LEU A 181 15.98 -2.76 4.18
CA LEU A 181 16.81 -3.12 3.05
C LEU A 181 16.55 -4.57 2.58
N GLY A 182 16.34 -5.50 3.51
CA GLY A 182 16.00 -6.89 3.21
C GLY A 182 14.67 -7.01 2.46
N TYR A 183 13.64 -6.32 2.88
CA TYR A 183 12.34 -6.27 2.18
C TYR A 183 12.45 -5.63 0.80
N PHE A 184 13.26 -4.57 0.66
CA PHE A 184 13.53 -3.93 -0.63
C PHE A 184 14.23 -4.90 -1.61
N VAL A 185 15.22 -5.65 -1.15
CA VAL A 185 15.94 -6.66 -1.94
C VAL A 185 14.98 -7.80 -2.32
N ALA A 186 14.18 -8.31 -1.37
CA ALA A 186 13.17 -9.34 -1.65
C ALA A 186 12.16 -8.90 -2.71
N GLY A 187 11.66 -7.66 -2.61
CA GLY A 187 10.77 -7.05 -3.61
C GLY A 187 11.44 -6.89 -4.97
N GLY A 188 12.70 -6.47 -5.00
CA GLY A 188 13.52 -6.36 -6.21
C GLY A 188 13.71 -7.70 -6.93
N ILE A 189 14.04 -8.76 -6.17
CA ILE A 189 14.18 -10.13 -6.71
C ILE A 189 12.83 -10.62 -7.24
N ALA A 190 11.75 -10.48 -6.47
CA ALA A 190 10.41 -10.88 -6.88
C ALA A 190 9.97 -10.16 -8.16
N GLY A 191 10.21 -8.85 -8.25
CA GLY A 191 9.95 -8.05 -9.43
C GLY A 191 10.76 -8.47 -10.66
N ALA A 192 12.04 -8.79 -10.49
CA ALA A 192 12.92 -9.24 -11.57
C ALA A 192 12.49 -10.60 -12.13
N VAL A 193 12.20 -11.57 -11.24
CA VAL A 193 11.77 -12.92 -11.63
C VAL A 193 10.40 -12.88 -12.31
N SER A 194 9.44 -12.16 -11.73
CA SER A 194 8.09 -12.01 -12.30
C SER A 194 8.12 -11.35 -13.69
N ARG A 195 8.89 -10.27 -13.86
CA ARG A 195 9.06 -9.59 -15.16
C ARG A 195 9.74 -10.48 -16.18
N THR A 196 10.68 -11.32 -15.76
CA THR A 196 11.35 -12.27 -16.65
C THR A 196 10.40 -13.38 -17.10
N ALA A 197 9.63 -13.96 -16.18
CA ALA A 197 8.66 -15.00 -16.51
C ALA A 197 7.55 -14.49 -17.45
N THR A 198 7.14 -13.22 -17.30
CA THR A 198 6.11 -12.60 -18.13
C THR A 198 6.64 -11.86 -19.37
N ALA A 199 7.95 -11.85 -19.60
CA ALA A 199 8.58 -11.16 -20.72
C ALA A 199 8.03 -11.58 -22.11
N PRO A 200 7.72 -12.87 -22.38
CA PRO A 200 7.11 -13.26 -23.66
C PRO A 200 5.78 -12.58 -23.93
N LEU A 201 4.94 -12.44 -22.90
CA LEU A 201 3.62 -11.76 -23.03
C LEU A 201 3.81 -10.26 -23.22
N ASP A 202 4.76 -9.64 -22.54
CA ASP A 202 5.12 -8.23 -22.75
C ASP A 202 5.60 -8.01 -24.19
N ARG A 203 6.42 -8.88 -24.70
CA ARG A 203 6.92 -8.83 -26.07
C ARG A 203 5.79 -8.94 -27.10
N LEU A 204 4.88 -9.89 -26.88
CA LEU A 204 3.69 -10.09 -27.73
C LEU A 204 2.79 -8.86 -27.73
N LYS A 205 2.57 -8.24 -26.55
CA LYS A 205 1.81 -6.98 -26.42
C LYS A 205 2.41 -5.87 -27.28
N VAL A 206 3.72 -5.63 -27.15
CA VAL A 206 4.41 -4.57 -27.90
C VAL A 206 4.38 -4.82 -29.40
N TYR A 207 4.59 -6.06 -29.81
CA TYR A 207 4.51 -6.49 -31.22
C TYR A 207 3.14 -6.18 -31.83
N LEU A 208 2.05 -6.56 -31.14
CA LEU A 208 0.69 -6.31 -31.63
C LEU A 208 0.32 -4.82 -31.70
N ILE A 209 0.79 -4.03 -30.73
CA ILE A 209 0.55 -2.57 -30.73
C ILE A 209 1.33 -1.88 -31.85
N ALA A 210 2.60 -2.29 -32.08
CA ALA A 210 3.46 -1.70 -33.08
C ALA A 210 3.08 -2.05 -34.51
N GLN A 211 2.47 -3.23 -34.71
CA GLN A 211 2.00 -3.66 -36.03
C GLN A 211 0.85 -2.80 -36.55
N THR A 212 1.15 -1.83 -37.40
CA THR A 212 0.17 -1.01 -38.11
C THR A 212 0.03 -1.53 -39.53
N GLY A 213 -1.19 -1.89 -39.96
CA GLY A 213 -1.46 -2.21 -41.36
C GLY A 213 -1.61 -3.70 -41.69
N VAL A 214 -1.61 -4.61 -40.71
CA VAL A 214 -2.05 -5.99 -40.95
C VAL A 214 -3.51 -5.96 -41.35
N LYS A 215 -3.78 -6.39 -42.59
CA LYS A 215 -5.11 -6.51 -43.17
C LYS A 215 -6.03 -7.20 -42.18
N THR A 216 -6.87 -6.45 -41.51
CA THR A 216 -7.68 -6.88 -40.36
C THR A 216 -8.85 -7.69 -40.86
N SER A 217 -8.59 -8.93 -41.29
CA SER A 217 -9.65 -9.93 -41.55
C SER A 217 -10.53 -10.14 -40.29
N ALA A 218 -9.91 -9.99 -39.08
CA ALA A 218 -10.66 -10.00 -37.82
C ALA A 218 -11.57 -8.77 -37.64
N VAL A 219 -11.17 -7.60 -38.09
CA VAL A 219 -11.99 -6.36 -38.02
C VAL A 219 -13.16 -6.43 -39.00
N ARG A 220 -12.98 -7.02 -40.21
CA ARG A 220 -14.08 -7.26 -41.13
C ARG A 220 -15.11 -8.28 -40.58
N ALA A 221 -14.65 -9.39 -40.00
CA ALA A 221 -15.54 -10.41 -39.43
C ALA A 221 -16.33 -9.93 -38.19
N ALA A 222 -15.79 -8.97 -37.45
CA ALA A 222 -16.50 -8.36 -36.31
C ALA A 222 -17.51 -7.28 -36.77
N LYS A 223 -17.35 -6.68 -37.96
CA LYS A 223 -18.36 -5.83 -38.58
C LYS A 223 -19.57 -6.64 -39.03
N ASP A 224 -19.35 -7.94 -39.36
CA ASP A 224 -20.37 -8.84 -39.84
C ASP A 224 -21.21 -9.53 -38.72
N GLY A 225 -21.11 -9.02 -37.47
CA GLY A 225 -22.02 -9.40 -36.37
C GLY A 225 -21.79 -10.78 -35.72
N ALA A 226 -20.66 -11.45 -35.95
CA ALA A 226 -20.40 -12.79 -35.41
C ALA A 226 -19.33 -12.78 -34.29
N PRO A 227 -19.69 -12.61 -32.99
CA PRO A 227 -18.71 -12.46 -31.88
C PRO A 227 -17.87 -13.74 -31.67
N LEU A 228 -18.39 -14.91 -31.84
CA LEU A 228 -17.66 -16.19 -31.75
C LEU A 228 -16.60 -16.34 -32.86
N ARG A 229 -16.92 -15.90 -34.10
CA ARG A 229 -15.95 -15.88 -35.20
C ARG A 229 -14.86 -14.83 -35.00
N ALA A 230 -15.17 -13.73 -34.33
CA ALA A 230 -14.19 -12.70 -33.97
C ALA A 230 -13.18 -13.20 -32.91
N ALA A 231 -13.63 -13.97 -31.92
CA ALA A 231 -12.74 -14.58 -30.91
C ALA A 231 -11.83 -15.64 -31.55
N GLY A 232 -12.35 -16.49 -32.45
CA GLY A 232 -11.53 -17.46 -33.16
C GLY A 232 -10.49 -16.84 -34.13
N LYS A 233 -10.80 -15.67 -34.73
CA LYS A 233 -9.85 -14.91 -35.56
C LYS A 233 -8.83 -14.15 -34.74
N ALA A 234 -9.21 -13.66 -33.55
CA ALA A 234 -8.27 -13.04 -32.63
C ALA A 234 -7.21 -14.03 -32.10
N SER A 235 -7.62 -15.26 -31.79
CA SER A 235 -6.69 -16.32 -31.38
C SER A 235 -5.73 -16.72 -32.51
N LYS A 236 -6.18 -16.78 -33.76
CA LYS A 236 -5.31 -17.01 -34.94
C LYS A 236 -4.28 -15.89 -35.07
N THR A 237 -4.67 -14.63 -34.91
CA THR A 237 -3.75 -13.49 -34.96
C THR A 237 -2.70 -13.54 -33.86
N LEU A 238 -3.06 -13.98 -32.64
CA LEU A 238 -2.11 -14.19 -31.55
C LEU A 238 -1.11 -15.31 -31.86
N VAL A 239 -1.58 -16.44 -32.38
CA VAL A 239 -0.74 -17.57 -32.76
C VAL A 239 0.22 -17.17 -33.89
N GLU A 240 -0.26 -16.44 -34.90
CA GLU A 240 0.57 -15.91 -35.97
C GLU A 240 1.64 -14.96 -35.44
N ALA A 241 1.28 -14.05 -34.54
CA ALA A 241 2.25 -13.14 -33.89
C ALA A 241 3.32 -13.89 -33.08
N VAL A 242 2.96 -14.95 -32.37
CA VAL A 242 3.92 -15.80 -31.66
C VAL A 242 4.84 -16.52 -32.65
N LYS A 243 4.29 -17.06 -33.77
CA LYS A 243 5.11 -17.69 -34.80
C LYS A 243 6.09 -16.72 -35.45
N ASP A 244 5.67 -15.50 -35.73
CA ASP A 244 6.54 -14.46 -36.31
C ASP A 244 7.64 -14.06 -35.34
N LEU A 245 7.32 -13.87 -34.06
CA LEU A 245 8.33 -13.62 -33.02
C LEU A 245 9.31 -14.78 -32.85
N TRP A 246 8.82 -16.02 -32.98
CA TRP A 246 9.67 -17.21 -32.94
C TRP A 246 10.61 -17.27 -34.14
N ARG A 247 10.13 -17.01 -35.35
CA ARG A 247 10.95 -16.95 -36.58
C ARG A 247 11.99 -15.84 -36.51
N ALA A 248 11.69 -14.70 -35.88
CA ALA A 248 12.58 -13.56 -35.74
C ALA A 248 13.86 -13.86 -34.88
N GLY A 249 13.91 -14.98 -34.17
CA GLY A 249 15.13 -15.35 -33.41
C GLY A 249 14.89 -16.35 -32.27
N GLY A 250 13.84 -17.19 -32.37
CA GLY A 250 13.52 -18.23 -31.40
C GLY A 250 13.20 -17.68 -30.00
N ILE A 251 13.56 -18.45 -28.97
CA ILE A 251 13.37 -18.07 -27.57
C ILE A 251 13.99 -16.71 -27.25
N ARG A 252 15.18 -16.41 -27.75
CA ARG A 252 15.88 -15.14 -27.47
C ARG A 252 15.10 -13.91 -27.95
N SER A 253 14.32 -14.02 -29.01
CA SER A 253 13.46 -12.93 -29.49
C SER A 253 12.31 -12.65 -28.54
N LEU A 254 11.76 -13.67 -27.88
CA LEU A 254 10.68 -13.51 -26.88
C LEU A 254 11.14 -12.77 -25.63
N PHE A 255 12.42 -12.86 -25.30
CA PHE A 255 13.02 -12.16 -24.16
C PHE A 255 13.74 -10.86 -24.54
N ALA A 256 13.57 -10.38 -25.77
CA ALA A 256 14.21 -9.14 -26.23
C ALA A 256 13.76 -7.95 -25.36
N GLY A 257 14.75 -7.20 -24.83
CA GLY A 257 14.53 -6.06 -23.93
C GLY A 257 14.26 -6.42 -22.47
N ASN A 258 14.24 -7.70 -22.09
CA ASN A 258 14.03 -8.09 -20.70
C ASN A 258 15.17 -7.65 -19.79
N GLY A 259 16.42 -7.67 -20.25
CA GLY A 259 17.55 -7.15 -19.47
C GLY A 259 17.37 -5.70 -19.03
N LEU A 260 16.96 -4.81 -19.94
CA LEU A 260 16.62 -3.42 -19.59
C LEU A 260 15.44 -3.33 -18.62
N ASN A 261 14.47 -4.23 -18.74
CA ASN A 261 13.30 -4.27 -17.87
C ASN A 261 13.64 -4.71 -16.44
N VAL A 262 14.62 -5.60 -16.29
CA VAL A 262 15.12 -6.06 -14.97
C VAL A 262 16.00 -4.98 -14.33
N VAL A 263 16.97 -4.44 -15.09
CA VAL A 263 17.88 -3.41 -14.58
C VAL A 263 17.16 -2.17 -14.05
N LYS A 264 16.03 -1.79 -14.67
CA LYS A 264 15.27 -0.62 -14.22
C LYS A 264 14.50 -0.82 -12.91
N VAL A 265 14.27 -2.07 -12.45
CA VAL A 265 13.42 -2.35 -11.27
C VAL A 265 13.92 -1.65 -10.02
N MET A 266 15.19 -1.83 -9.71
CA MET A 266 15.81 -1.25 -8.51
C MET A 266 15.81 0.30 -8.53
N PRO A 267 16.33 0.96 -9.59
CA PRO A 267 16.29 2.42 -9.69
C PRO A 267 14.86 2.97 -9.67
N GLU A 268 13.92 2.32 -10.36
CA GLU A 268 12.52 2.72 -10.39
C GLU A 268 11.91 2.74 -8.99
N SER A 269 12.11 1.66 -8.23
CA SER A 269 11.61 1.54 -6.87
C SER A 269 12.27 2.55 -5.92
N ALA A 270 13.60 2.67 -5.96
CA ALA A 270 14.34 3.61 -5.11
C ALA A 270 13.90 5.06 -5.33
N ILE A 271 13.78 5.49 -6.58
CA ILE A 271 13.33 6.85 -6.93
C ILE A 271 11.87 7.05 -6.53
N LYS A 272 11.01 6.05 -6.77
CA LYS A 272 9.59 6.10 -6.41
C LYS A 272 9.42 6.32 -4.89
N PHE A 273 10.11 5.52 -4.06
CA PHE A 273 10.03 5.65 -2.61
C PHE A 273 10.62 6.97 -2.12
N GLY A 274 11.80 7.37 -2.59
CA GLY A 274 12.42 8.65 -2.21
C GLY A 274 11.56 9.86 -2.57
N ALA A 275 10.97 9.87 -3.77
CA ALA A 275 10.08 10.93 -4.20
C ALA A 275 8.74 10.91 -3.44
N TYR A 276 8.21 9.73 -3.12
CA TYR A 276 7.00 9.57 -2.31
C TYR A 276 7.19 10.14 -0.90
N GLU A 277 8.27 9.78 -0.20
CA GLU A 277 8.57 10.31 1.13
C GLU A 277 8.81 11.82 1.12
N SER A 278 9.49 12.33 0.09
CA SER A 278 9.68 13.77 -0.08
C SER A 278 8.36 14.50 -0.30
N ALA A 279 7.47 13.93 -1.12
CA ALA A 279 6.13 14.48 -1.38
C ALA A 279 5.27 14.45 -0.11
N LYS A 280 5.29 13.36 0.66
CA LYS A 280 4.57 13.27 1.95
C LYS A 280 4.99 14.38 2.92
N ARG A 281 6.30 14.61 3.06
CA ARG A 281 6.83 15.69 3.91
C ARG A 281 6.40 17.08 3.41
N ALA A 282 6.37 17.28 2.09
CA ALA A 282 5.91 18.53 1.50
C ALA A 282 4.42 18.77 1.77
N PHE A 283 3.57 17.77 1.54
CA PHE A 283 2.13 17.86 1.81
C PHE A 283 1.83 18.02 3.31
N ALA A 284 2.54 17.34 4.20
CA ALA A 284 2.39 17.51 5.66
C ALA A 284 2.68 18.96 6.11
N ARG A 285 3.67 19.61 5.48
CA ARG A 285 3.94 21.04 5.72
C ARG A 285 2.83 21.93 5.17
N LEU A 286 2.27 21.61 4.00
CA LEU A 286 1.15 22.36 3.41
C LEU A 286 -0.13 22.22 4.23
N GLU A 287 -0.37 21.06 4.86
CA GLU A 287 -1.50 20.83 5.77
C GLU A 287 -1.30 21.46 7.16
N GLY A 288 -0.11 22.02 7.44
CA GLY A 288 0.16 22.82 8.64
C GLY A 288 0.54 22.03 9.89
N HIS A 289 0.54 20.70 9.85
CA HIS A 289 0.90 19.88 11.03
C HIS A 289 2.32 19.27 10.97
N GLY A 290 2.96 19.26 9.80
CA GLY A 290 4.35 18.79 9.62
C GLY A 290 4.59 17.29 9.86
N ASP A 291 3.58 16.52 10.23
CA ASP A 291 3.67 15.08 10.49
C ASP A 291 3.23 14.25 9.27
N PRO A 292 4.15 13.56 8.60
CA PRO A 292 3.83 12.74 7.42
C PRO A 292 2.88 11.57 7.69
N LYS A 293 2.66 11.21 8.96
CA LYS A 293 1.76 10.11 9.35
C LYS A 293 0.29 10.52 9.42
N ARG A 294 -0.01 11.83 9.50
CA ARG A 294 -1.36 12.38 9.67
C ARG A 294 -1.92 13.02 8.41
N LEU A 295 -1.38 12.66 7.24
CA LEU A 295 -1.83 13.18 5.95
C LEU A 295 -3.29 12.82 5.65
N MET A 296 -4.01 13.75 5.07
CA MET A 296 -5.33 13.48 4.49
C MET A 296 -5.23 12.40 3.40
N PRO A 297 -6.26 11.53 3.22
CA PRO A 297 -6.24 10.49 2.19
C PRO A 297 -5.95 11.02 0.78
N VAL A 298 -6.43 12.22 0.46
CA VAL A 298 -6.19 12.90 -0.82
C VAL A 298 -4.70 13.25 -0.99
N SER A 299 -4.07 13.80 0.04
CA SER A 299 -2.64 14.17 0.03
C SER A 299 -1.75 12.93 -0.02
N GLN A 300 -2.15 11.85 0.63
CA GLN A 300 -1.47 10.57 0.53
C GLN A 300 -1.53 10.01 -0.90
N PHE A 301 -2.72 10.02 -1.52
CA PHE A 301 -2.91 9.63 -2.92
C PHE A 301 -2.07 10.48 -3.88
N LEU A 302 -2.08 11.81 -3.71
CA LEU A 302 -1.28 12.73 -4.51
C LEU A 302 0.22 12.48 -4.32
N SER A 303 0.67 12.21 -3.10
CA SER A 303 2.08 11.86 -2.80
C SER A 303 2.50 10.62 -3.56
N GLY A 304 1.66 9.57 -3.58
CA GLY A 304 1.89 8.35 -4.36
C GLY A 304 1.98 8.62 -5.86
N GLY A 305 1.06 9.45 -6.39
CA GLY A 305 1.07 9.88 -7.78
C GLY A 305 2.33 10.67 -8.14
N CYS A 306 2.76 11.61 -7.30
CA CYS A 306 4.00 12.38 -7.47
C CYS A 306 5.22 11.46 -7.48
N GLY A 307 5.32 10.52 -6.53
CA GLY A 307 6.40 9.53 -6.47
C GLY A 307 6.50 8.70 -7.75
N GLY A 308 5.35 8.23 -8.24
CA GLY A 308 5.26 7.50 -9.51
C GLY A 308 5.66 8.34 -10.73
N MET A 309 5.22 9.59 -10.82
CA MET A 309 5.57 10.50 -11.93
C MET A 309 7.06 10.80 -11.98
N VAL A 310 7.68 11.09 -10.84
CA VAL A 310 9.12 11.36 -10.74
C VAL A 310 9.90 10.12 -11.17
N ALA A 311 9.58 8.93 -10.62
CA ALA A 311 10.21 7.69 -11.02
C ALA A 311 10.06 7.42 -12.52
N GLN A 312 8.86 7.63 -13.07
CA GLN A 312 8.60 7.44 -14.50
C GLN A 312 9.45 8.40 -15.37
N CYS A 313 9.62 9.65 -14.95
CA CYS A 313 10.47 10.61 -15.68
C CYS A 313 11.92 10.14 -15.76
N PHE A 314 12.49 9.69 -14.64
CA PHE A 314 13.87 9.23 -14.59
C PHE A 314 14.10 7.92 -15.36
N VAL A 315 13.16 6.99 -15.30
CA VAL A 315 13.27 5.67 -15.92
C VAL A 315 12.81 5.66 -17.37
N TYR A 316 12.15 6.72 -17.83
CA TYR A 316 11.55 6.81 -19.17
C TYR A 316 12.53 6.57 -20.34
N PRO A 317 13.78 7.05 -20.31
CA PRO A 317 14.77 6.75 -21.35
C PRO A 317 15.01 5.24 -21.53
N LEU A 318 15.07 4.48 -20.42
CA LEU A 318 15.21 3.03 -20.45
C LEU A 318 13.97 2.34 -21.02
N ASP A 319 12.77 2.84 -20.68
CA ASP A 319 11.52 2.36 -21.25
C ASP A 319 11.48 2.55 -22.77
N THR A 320 11.80 3.76 -23.24
CA THR A 320 11.82 4.07 -24.67
C THR A 320 12.83 3.19 -25.41
N LEU A 321 14.02 2.99 -24.83
CA LEU A 321 15.03 2.12 -25.39
C LEU A 321 14.56 0.66 -25.48
N LYS A 322 13.94 0.14 -24.41
CA LYS A 322 13.31 -1.18 -24.37
C LYS A 322 12.29 -1.34 -25.50
N PHE A 323 11.34 -0.41 -25.62
CA PHE A 323 10.28 -0.51 -26.63
C PHE A 323 10.82 -0.45 -28.05
N ARG A 324 11.76 0.45 -28.34
CA ARG A 324 12.39 0.55 -29.66
C ARG A 324 13.20 -0.70 -30.00
N MET A 325 14.00 -1.20 -29.06
CA MET A 325 14.73 -2.45 -29.23
C MET A 325 13.80 -3.63 -29.54
N GLN A 326 12.67 -3.70 -28.85
CA GLN A 326 11.64 -4.70 -29.16
C GLN A 326 11.07 -4.54 -30.57
N CYS A 327 10.89 -3.31 -31.05
CA CYS A 327 10.38 -3.05 -32.40
C CYS A 327 11.43 -3.21 -33.51
N ASP A 328 12.71 -3.06 -33.21
CA ASP A 328 13.83 -3.22 -34.16
C ASP A 328 14.41 -4.65 -34.19
N THR A 329 13.91 -5.58 -33.37
CA THR A 329 14.32 -6.99 -33.38
C THR A 329 13.70 -7.70 -34.60
N VAL A 330 14.53 -8.02 -35.59
CA VAL A 330 14.16 -8.69 -36.84
C VAL A 330 15.10 -9.87 -37.13
N GLU A 331 14.69 -10.75 -38.03
CA GLU A 331 15.48 -11.91 -38.48
C GLU A 331 16.79 -11.44 -39.11
N GLY A 332 17.91 -12.04 -38.70
CA GLY A 332 19.24 -11.66 -39.23
C GLY A 332 19.82 -10.36 -38.68
N GLY A 333 19.09 -9.59 -37.88
CA GLY A 333 19.54 -8.32 -37.31
C GLY A 333 20.45 -8.43 -36.08
N LEU A 334 20.92 -7.27 -35.60
CA LEU A 334 21.74 -7.15 -34.40
C LEU A 334 20.98 -7.70 -33.18
N LYS A 335 21.69 -8.28 -32.20
CA LYS A 335 21.11 -8.90 -31.00
C LYS A 335 21.80 -8.41 -29.71
N GLY A 336 21.13 -8.49 -28.60
CA GLY A 336 21.68 -8.19 -27.26
C GLY A 336 22.22 -6.76 -27.13
N ASN A 337 23.39 -6.63 -26.52
CA ASN A 337 24.02 -5.33 -26.22
C ASN A 337 24.35 -4.50 -27.47
N GLN A 338 24.68 -5.16 -28.60
CA GLN A 338 24.95 -4.48 -29.87
C GLN A 338 23.68 -3.79 -30.40
N LEU A 339 22.50 -4.44 -30.27
CA LEU A 339 21.21 -3.82 -30.64
C LEU A 339 20.86 -2.65 -29.71
N ILE A 340 21.16 -2.76 -28.40
CA ILE A 340 20.96 -1.66 -27.45
C ILE A 340 21.79 -0.45 -27.86
N ALA A 341 23.09 -0.63 -28.09
CA ALA A 341 24.01 0.44 -28.49
C ALA A 341 23.61 1.08 -29.83
N ALA A 342 23.26 0.26 -30.82
CA ALA A 342 22.80 0.74 -32.13
C ALA A 342 21.49 1.54 -32.02
N THR A 343 20.53 1.05 -31.23
CA THR A 343 19.24 1.74 -31.00
C THR A 343 19.45 3.05 -30.25
N PHE A 344 20.30 3.06 -29.22
CA PHE A 344 20.66 4.28 -28.50
C PHE A 344 21.28 5.32 -29.44
N LYS A 345 22.32 4.93 -30.21
CA LYS A 345 22.99 5.80 -31.19
C LYS A 345 21.99 6.36 -32.22
N LYS A 346 21.10 5.50 -32.74
CA LYS A 346 20.06 5.89 -33.71
C LYS A 346 19.10 6.95 -33.14
N VAL A 347 18.67 6.80 -31.88
CA VAL A 347 17.78 7.78 -31.22
C VAL A 347 18.54 9.08 -30.97
N TRP A 348 19.75 8.99 -30.41
CA TRP A 348 20.57 10.14 -30.06
C TRP A 348 20.92 10.99 -31.27
N CYS A 349 21.43 10.39 -32.34
CA CYS A 349 21.79 11.11 -33.55
C CYS A 349 20.63 11.71 -34.30
N LYS A 350 19.42 11.07 -34.24
CA LYS A 350 18.26 11.51 -35.01
C LYS A 350 17.38 12.54 -34.27
N HIS A 351 17.29 12.43 -32.94
CA HIS A 351 16.32 13.19 -32.15
C HIS A 351 16.88 13.79 -30.85
N GLY A 352 18.16 13.55 -30.57
CA GLY A 352 18.82 14.00 -29.35
C GLY A 352 18.18 13.41 -28.08
N LEU A 353 18.40 14.09 -26.95
CA LEU A 353 17.88 13.68 -25.66
C LEU A 353 16.33 13.62 -25.62
N LEU A 354 15.67 14.59 -26.25
CA LEU A 354 14.20 14.66 -26.29
C LEU A 354 13.55 13.44 -26.99
N GLY A 355 14.30 12.74 -27.85
CA GLY A 355 13.83 11.52 -28.50
C GLY A 355 13.52 10.39 -27.54
N PHE A 356 14.19 10.35 -26.37
CA PHE A 356 13.95 9.35 -25.33
C PHE A 356 12.69 9.63 -24.50
N PHE A 357 12.22 10.86 -24.47
CA PHE A 357 11.05 11.30 -23.69
C PHE A 357 9.75 11.37 -24.50
N ARG A 358 9.76 10.90 -25.75
CA ARG A 358 8.56 10.88 -26.60
C ARG A 358 7.47 9.99 -26.01
N GLY A 359 6.28 10.59 -25.81
CA GLY A 359 5.13 9.92 -25.20
C GLY A 359 5.08 9.99 -23.66
N LEU A 360 6.06 10.60 -23.00
CA LEU A 360 6.07 10.80 -21.55
C LEU A 360 4.78 11.48 -21.04
N PRO A 361 4.29 12.59 -21.64
CA PRO A 361 3.06 13.25 -21.15
C PRO A 361 1.86 12.31 -21.08
N LEU A 362 1.70 11.43 -22.08
CA LEU A 362 0.62 10.42 -22.08
C LEU A 362 0.78 9.40 -20.94
N GLY A 363 2.03 9.04 -20.64
CA GLY A 363 2.32 8.16 -19.51
C GLY A 363 1.95 8.79 -18.18
N LEU A 364 2.33 10.06 -17.97
CA LEU A 364 2.06 10.78 -16.73
C LEU A 364 0.55 11.02 -16.54
N VAL A 365 -0.13 11.50 -17.58
CA VAL A 365 -1.59 11.73 -17.53
C VAL A 365 -2.36 10.44 -17.26
N GLY A 366 -1.89 9.29 -17.77
CA GLY A 366 -2.54 8.01 -17.56
C GLY A 366 -2.36 7.41 -16.16
N MET A 367 -1.38 7.88 -15.38
CA MET A 367 -1.08 7.28 -14.06
C MET A 367 -2.17 7.55 -13.03
N PHE A 368 -2.65 8.78 -12.91
CA PHE A 368 -3.68 9.14 -11.93
C PHE A 368 -5.02 8.43 -12.18
N PRO A 369 -5.60 8.48 -13.40
CA PRO A 369 -6.83 7.73 -13.65
C PRO A 369 -6.67 6.24 -13.42
N TYR A 370 -5.53 5.66 -13.81
CA TYR A 370 -5.25 4.25 -13.55
C TYR A 370 -5.27 3.93 -12.06
N ALA A 371 -4.49 4.66 -11.25
CA ALA A 371 -4.40 4.44 -9.82
C ALA A 371 -5.74 4.68 -9.10
N ALA A 372 -6.49 5.71 -9.49
CA ALA A 372 -7.80 6.01 -8.92
C ALA A 372 -8.82 4.88 -9.22
N ILE A 373 -8.87 4.42 -10.46
CA ILE A 373 -9.79 3.34 -10.86
C ILE A 373 -9.40 2.02 -10.21
N ASP A 374 -8.12 1.68 -10.18
CA ASP A 374 -7.61 0.46 -9.57
C ASP A 374 -7.94 0.42 -8.07
N LEU A 375 -7.56 1.46 -7.32
CA LEU A 375 -7.82 1.55 -5.89
C LEU A 375 -9.32 1.52 -5.56
N SER A 376 -10.12 2.32 -6.26
CA SER A 376 -11.57 2.37 -6.03
C SER A 376 -12.24 1.02 -6.33
N THR A 377 -11.83 0.35 -7.42
CA THR A 377 -12.37 -0.97 -7.79
C THR A 377 -11.92 -2.03 -6.79
N PHE A 378 -10.66 -1.99 -6.35
CA PHE A 378 -10.12 -2.90 -5.35
C PHE A 378 -10.89 -2.78 -4.03
N GLU A 379 -11.04 -1.57 -3.50
CA GLU A 379 -11.76 -1.33 -2.24
C GLU A 379 -13.24 -1.72 -2.35
N TYR A 380 -13.90 -1.39 -3.46
CA TYR A 380 -15.29 -1.80 -3.70
C TYR A 380 -15.46 -3.31 -3.69
N MET A 381 -14.61 -4.04 -4.44
CA MET A 381 -14.67 -5.50 -4.52
C MET A 381 -14.34 -6.16 -3.18
N LYS A 382 -13.33 -5.63 -2.47
CA LYS A 382 -12.92 -6.10 -1.16
C LYS A 382 -14.08 -5.96 -0.16
N ARG A 383 -14.67 -4.77 -0.04
CA ARG A 383 -15.82 -4.52 0.85
C ARG A 383 -17.03 -5.38 0.49
N ALA A 384 -17.38 -5.50 -0.79
CA ALA A 384 -18.49 -6.33 -1.23
C ALA A 384 -18.29 -7.81 -0.86
N LEU A 385 -17.06 -8.32 -0.96
CA LEU A 385 -16.73 -9.70 -0.59
C LEU A 385 -16.75 -9.93 0.92
N ILE A 386 -16.21 -8.98 1.69
CA ILE A 386 -16.23 -9.00 3.16
C ILE A 386 -17.67 -8.99 3.65
N ALA A 387 -18.48 -8.04 3.19
CA ALA A 387 -19.89 -7.92 3.57
C ALA A 387 -20.70 -9.19 3.22
N ARG A 388 -20.43 -9.81 2.06
CA ARG A 388 -21.07 -11.07 1.68
C ARG A 388 -20.67 -12.23 2.60
N LYS A 389 -19.37 -12.36 2.93
CA LYS A 389 -18.89 -13.40 3.84
C LYS A 389 -19.37 -13.19 5.28
N ALA A 390 -19.38 -11.94 5.76
CA ALA A 390 -19.87 -11.59 7.08
C ALA A 390 -21.33 -12.00 7.26
N ARG A 391 -22.18 -11.71 6.25
CA ARG A 391 -23.59 -12.16 6.23
C ARG A 391 -23.75 -13.66 6.21
N LEU A 392 -22.92 -14.39 5.46
CA LEU A 392 -22.98 -15.86 5.38
C LEU A 392 -22.53 -16.53 6.69
N ASN A 393 -21.58 -15.94 7.38
CA ASN A 393 -20.98 -16.51 8.60
C ASN A 393 -21.59 -15.91 9.88
N ASN A 394 -22.57 -14.97 9.79
CA ASN A 394 -23.14 -14.22 10.93
C ASN A 394 -22.07 -13.62 11.86
N CYS A 395 -20.97 -13.10 11.28
CA CYS A 395 -19.88 -12.47 12.01
C CYS A 395 -19.72 -10.99 11.58
N HIS A 396 -18.95 -10.23 12.36
CA HIS A 396 -18.63 -8.84 12.02
C HIS A 396 -17.72 -8.77 10.78
N GLU A 397 -17.82 -7.70 9.99
CA GLU A 397 -17.03 -7.53 8.76
C GLU A 397 -15.51 -7.54 9.02
N ASP A 398 -15.07 -7.00 10.16
CA ASP A 398 -13.65 -6.97 10.56
C ASP A 398 -13.10 -8.36 10.94
N ASP A 399 -13.97 -9.30 11.34
CA ASP A 399 -13.59 -10.67 11.72
C ASP A 399 -13.46 -11.62 10.53
N VAL A 400 -13.73 -11.13 9.31
CA VAL A 400 -13.65 -11.95 8.10
C VAL A 400 -12.23 -11.97 7.55
N PRO A 401 -11.43 -13.04 7.77
CA PRO A 401 -10.10 -13.12 7.20
C PRO A 401 -10.20 -13.28 5.68
N LEU A 402 -9.56 -12.36 4.95
CA LEU A 402 -9.35 -12.54 3.52
C LEU A 402 -8.06 -13.32 3.31
N ASN A 403 -8.19 -14.47 2.64
CA ASN A 403 -7.04 -15.24 2.21
C ASN A 403 -6.20 -14.40 1.21
N ASN A 404 -4.88 -14.48 1.31
CA ASN A 404 -3.93 -13.79 0.43
C ASN A 404 -4.21 -14.07 -1.06
N PHE A 405 -4.64 -15.29 -1.40
CA PHE A 405 -5.05 -15.64 -2.76
C PHE A 405 -6.27 -14.82 -3.21
N THR A 406 -7.27 -14.65 -2.35
CA THR A 406 -8.47 -13.87 -2.66
C THR A 406 -8.13 -12.39 -2.84
N THR A 407 -7.28 -11.86 -1.98
CA THR A 407 -6.80 -10.47 -2.08
C THR A 407 -6.00 -10.25 -3.37
N GLY A 408 -5.13 -11.20 -3.72
CA GLY A 408 -4.40 -11.18 -4.99
C GLY A 408 -5.32 -11.27 -6.22
N ALA A 409 -6.37 -12.08 -6.16
CA ALA A 409 -7.37 -12.18 -7.24
C ALA A 409 -8.16 -10.88 -7.41
N ILE A 410 -8.58 -10.24 -6.31
CA ILE A 410 -9.23 -8.92 -6.35
C ILE A 410 -8.29 -7.88 -6.97
N GLY A 411 -7.01 -7.85 -6.55
CA GLY A 411 -6.00 -6.95 -7.11
C GLY A 411 -5.73 -7.19 -8.60
N ALA A 412 -5.72 -8.45 -9.03
CA ALA A 412 -5.60 -8.78 -10.46
C ALA A 412 -6.82 -8.29 -11.27
N MET A 413 -8.02 -8.41 -10.72
CA MET A 413 -9.26 -7.95 -11.37
C MET A 413 -9.34 -6.43 -11.41
N SER A 414 -9.05 -5.74 -10.29
CA SER A 414 -9.06 -4.27 -10.22
C SER A 414 -8.02 -3.66 -11.16
N GLY A 415 -6.77 -4.14 -11.09
CA GLY A 415 -5.70 -3.70 -11.99
C GLY A 415 -5.99 -4.00 -13.45
N GLY A 416 -6.62 -5.14 -13.75
CA GLY A 416 -7.08 -5.48 -15.09
C GLY A 416 -8.16 -4.53 -15.61
N PHE A 417 -9.12 -4.17 -14.77
CA PHE A 417 -10.16 -3.21 -15.10
C PHE A 417 -9.59 -1.81 -15.30
N GLY A 418 -8.79 -1.31 -14.35
CA GLY A 418 -8.09 -0.02 -14.47
C GLY A 418 -7.22 0.06 -15.72
N ALA A 419 -6.44 -1.00 -15.99
CA ALA A 419 -5.64 -1.10 -17.22
C ALA A 419 -6.50 -1.06 -18.49
N SER A 420 -7.68 -1.66 -18.50
CA SER A 420 -8.58 -1.68 -19.65
C SER A 420 -9.17 -0.30 -19.95
N VAL A 421 -9.55 0.45 -18.92
CA VAL A 421 -10.10 1.81 -19.07
C VAL A 421 -9.02 2.78 -19.59
N VAL A 422 -7.79 2.71 -19.06
CA VAL A 422 -6.67 3.60 -19.44
C VAL A 422 -5.92 3.07 -20.68
N TYR A 423 -6.29 1.91 -21.20
CA TYR A 423 -5.59 1.24 -22.30
C TYR A 423 -5.40 2.10 -23.57
N PRO A 424 -6.37 2.90 -24.00
CA PRO A 424 -6.19 3.81 -25.13
C PRO A 424 -4.97 4.73 -25.02
N LEU A 425 -4.74 5.31 -23.82
CA LEU A 425 -3.55 6.14 -23.57
C LEU A 425 -2.26 5.35 -23.67
N ASN A 426 -2.26 4.10 -23.16
CA ASN A 426 -1.12 3.19 -23.27
C ASN A 426 -0.77 2.83 -24.71
N VAL A 427 -1.77 2.63 -25.57
CA VAL A 427 -1.54 2.35 -27.01
C VAL A 427 -0.94 3.57 -27.70
N LEU A 428 -1.49 4.76 -27.47
CA LEU A 428 -0.96 6.00 -28.04
C LEU A 428 0.48 6.25 -27.61
N ARG A 429 0.78 6.08 -26.29
CA ARG A 429 2.14 6.17 -25.74
C ARG A 429 3.08 5.20 -26.43
N THR A 430 2.72 3.93 -26.52
CA THR A 430 3.57 2.89 -27.11
C THR A 430 3.83 3.15 -28.60
N ARG A 431 2.84 3.60 -29.36
CA ARG A 431 3.01 3.99 -30.78
C ARG A 431 3.94 5.17 -30.94
N MET A 432 3.83 6.19 -30.07
CA MET A 432 4.78 7.31 -30.07
C MET A 432 6.20 6.88 -29.76
N GLN A 433 6.40 5.93 -28.85
CA GLN A 433 7.73 5.37 -28.55
C GLN A 433 8.28 4.53 -29.71
N ALA A 434 7.42 3.75 -30.36
CA ALA A 434 7.79 2.83 -31.45
C ALA A 434 7.97 3.51 -32.82
N GLN A 435 7.59 4.78 -32.99
CA GLN A 435 7.62 5.44 -34.29
C GLN A 435 9.01 5.44 -34.96
N GLY A 436 9.04 5.20 -36.26
CA GLY A 436 10.27 5.15 -37.04
C GLY A 436 11.15 3.92 -36.82
N THR A 437 10.60 2.88 -36.17
CA THR A 437 11.23 1.55 -36.03
C THR A 437 10.80 0.63 -37.18
N VAL A 438 11.45 -0.52 -37.31
CA VAL A 438 11.17 -1.49 -38.39
C VAL A 438 9.72 -1.98 -38.36
N LEU A 439 9.19 -2.30 -37.17
CA LEU A 439 7.82 -2.76 -37.00
C LEU A 439 6.79 -1.63 -37.08
N HIS A 440 7.22 -0.38 -36.84
CA HIS A 440 6.33 0.79 -36.84
C HIS A 440 6.97 1.95 -37.61
N PRO A 441 7.00 1.88 -38.94
CA PRO A 441 7.64 2.93 -39.77
C PRO A 441 6.89 4.27 -39.76
N ALA A 442 5.63 4.26 -39.32
CA ALA A 442 4.84 5.49 -39.23
C ALA A 442 5.49 6.52 -38.30
N THR A 443 5.41 7.79 -38.71
CA THR A 443 5.88 8.95 -37.92
C THR A 443 4.69 9.84 -37.55
N TYR A 444 4.78 10.49 -36.40
CA TYR A 444 3.71 11.31 -35.84
C TYR A 444 4.24 12.66 -35.40
N ASN A 445 3.45 13.69 -35.68
CA ASN A 445 3.77 15.07 -35.30
C ASN A 445 3.34 15.42 -33.86
N GLY A 446 2.53 14.56 -33.23
CA GLY A 446 2.05 14.78 -31.86
C GLY A 446 0.99 13.77 -31.45
N ILE A 447 0.44 13.95 -30.22
CA ILE A 447 -0.55 13.04 -29.62
C ILE A 447 -1.84 12.99 -30.47
N GLY A 448 -2.33 14.15 -30.93
CA GLY A 448 -3.53 14.22 -31.76
C GLY A 448 -3.37 13.51 -33.10
N ASP A 449 -2.17 13.60 -33.71
CA ASP A 449 -1.89 12.92 -35.00
C ASP A 449 -1.87 11.41 -34.84
N VAL A 450 -1.28 10.88 -33.75
CA VAL A 450 -1.32 9.43 -33.45
C VAL A 450 -2.76 8.97 -33.29
N ALA A 451 -3.57 9.69 -32.51
CA ALA A 451 -4.96 9.34 -32.28
C ALA A 451 -5.77 9.36 -33.60
N ARG A 452 -5.64 10.42 -34.37
CA ARG A 452 -6.33 10.56 -35.67
C ARG A 452 -5.94 9.46 -36.65
N LYS A 453 -4.66 9.21 -36.83
CA LYS A 453 -4.17 8.14 -37.73
C LYS A 453 -4.60 6.76 -37.23
N THR A 454 -4.62 6.53 -35.91
CA THR A 454 -5.11 5.26 -35.35
C THR A 454 -6.60 5.05 -35.67
N ILE A 455 -7.43 6.09 -35.53
CA ILE A 455 -8.86 6.01 -35.85
C ILE A 455 -9.06 5.78 -37.36
N GLN A 456 -8.31 6.48 -38.20
CA GLN A 456 -8.43 6.38 -39.66
C GLN A 456 -8.01 4.99 -40.18
N THR A 457 -6.93 4.42 -39.63
CA THR A 457 -6.37 3.15 -40.14
C THR A 457 -7.02 1.92 -39.52
N GLU A 458 -7.36 1.97 -38.23
CA GLU A 458 -7.76 0.78 -37.46
C GLU A 458 -9.11 0.93 -36.74
N GLY A 459 -9.67 2.14 -36.74
CA GLY A 459 -10.90 2.49 -36.01
C GLY A 459 -10.69 2.49 -34.49
N LEU A 460 -11.78 2.58 -33.71
CA LEU A 460 -11.73 2.59 -32.23
C LEU A 460 -11.10 1.33 -31.62
N ARG A 461 -11.20 0.20 -32.32
CA ARG A 461 -10.59 -1.08 -31.87
C ARG A 461 -9.07 -1.04 -31.88
N GLY A 462 -8.46 -0.17 -32.68
CA GLY A 462 -7.02 0.07 -32.68
C GLY A 462 -6.47 0.46 -31.32
N PHE A 463 -7.25 1.16 -30.51
CA PHE A 463 -6.89 1.57 -29.15
C PHE A 463 -6.82 0.42 -28.14
N TYR A 464 -7.38 -0.74 -28.47
CA TYR A 464 -7.40 -1.93 -27.60
C TYR A 464 -6.52 -3.08 -28.13
N LYS A 465 -5.70 -2.82 -29.16
CA LYS A 465 -4.73 -3.81 -29.65
C LYS A 465 -3.73 -4.18 -28.56
N GLY A 466 -3.53 -5.48 -28.33
CA GLY A 466 -2.62 -5.99 -27.31
C GLY A 466 -3.19 -5.99 -25.89
N LEU A 467 -4.48 -5.67 -25.68
CA LEU A 467 -5.13 -5.77 -24.37
C LEU A 467 -5.13 -7.22 -23.86
N THR A 468 -5.44 -8.19 -24.70
CA THR A 468 -5.52 -9.61 -24.33
C THR A 468 -4.20 -10.12 -23.70
N PRO A 469 -3.02 -10.01 -24.35
CA PRO A 469 -1.78 -10.43 -23.72
C PRO A 469 -1.42 -9.58 -22.47
N ASN A 470 -1.86 -8.32 -22.43
CA ASN A 470 -1.68 -7.48 -21.23
C ASN A 470 -2.48 -7.99 -20.03
N LEU A 471 -3.72 -8.43 -20.23
CA LEU A 471 -4.55 -9.01 -19.16
C LEU A 471 -4.07 -10.41 -18.77
N LEU A 472 -3.72 -11.24 -19.76
CA LEU A 472 -3.21 -12.59 -19.53
C LEU A 472 -1.94 -12.63 -18.67
N LYS A 473 -1.11 -11.59 -18.71
CA LYS A 473 0.10 -11.55 -17.90
C LYS A 473 -0.15 -11.18 -16.44
N VAL A 474 -1.28 -10.53 -16.09
CA VAL A 474 -1.51 -9.98 -14.74
C VAL A 474 -1.54 -11.09 -13.70
N ALA A 475 -2.35 -12.13 -13.92
CA ALA A 475 -2.47 -13.22 -12.97
C ALA A 475 -1.15 -13.98 -12.74
N PRO A 476 -0.40 -14.44 -13.78
CA PRO A 476 0.92 -15.02 -13.59
C PRO A 476 1.92 -14.09 -12.92
N ALA A 477 1.92 -12.80 -13.30
CA ALA A 477 2.86 -11.84 -12.72
C ALA A 477 2.66 -11.67 -11.21
N VAL A 478 1.41 -11.49 -10.76
CA VAL A 478 1.07 -11.35 -9.35
C VAL A 478 1.41 -12.62 -8.58
N SER A 479 1.01 -13.80 -9.09
CA SER A 479 1.28 -15.09 -8.44
C SER A 479 2.78 -15.35 -8.28
N ILE A 480 3.56 -15.15 -9.33
CA ILE A 480 5.02 -15.35 -9.29
C ILE A 480 5.66 -14.34 -8.35
N SER A 481 5.27 -13.06 -8.42
CA SER A 481 5.80 -12.03 -7.50
C SER A 481 5.56 -12.41 -6.05
N TYR A 482 4.35 -12.84 -5.71
CA TYR A 482 4.00 -13.24 -4.35
C TYR A 482 4.83 -14.43 -3.86
N VAL A 483 4.87 -15.52 -4.64
CA VAL A 483 5.64 -16.73 -4.27
C VAL A 483 7.13 -16.43 -4.11
N VAL A 484 7.71 -15.68 -5.06
CA VAL A 484 9.13 -15.34 -4.99
C VAL A 484 9.41 -14.39 -3.84
N TYR A 485 8.54 -13.42 -3.57
CA TYR A 485 8.66 -12.50 -2.45
C TYR A 485 8.67 -13.23 -1.11
N GLU A 486 7.69 -14.11 -0.87
CA GLU A 486 7.60 -14.89 0.37
C GLU A 486 8.81 -15.81 0.56
N ASN A 487 9.27 -16.48 -0.51
CA ASN A 487 10.47 -17.31 -0.43
C ASN A 487 11.72 -16.46 -0.18
N SER A 488 11.85 -15.31 -0.81
CA SER A 488 12.97 -14.40 -0.59
C SER A 488 12.99 -13.84 0.84
N LYS A 489 11.83 -13.50 1.41
CA LYS A 489 11.70 -13.13 2.83
C LYS A 489 12.24 -14.22 3.74
N ARG A 490 11.79 -15.47 3.53
CA ARG A 490 12.24 -16.63 4.34
C ARG A 490 13.75 -16.85 4.23
N MET A 491 14.31 -16.75 3.02
CA MET A 491 15.75 -16.89 2.79
C MET A 491 16.57 -15.77 3.45
N LEU A 492 16.02 -14.57 3.56
CA LEU A 492 16.65 -13.41 4.22
C LEU A 492 16.39 -13.37 5.73
N GLY A 493 15.69 -14.35 6.30
CA GLY A 493 15.35 -14.40 7.74
C GLY A 493 14.38 -13.29 8.18
N LEU A 494 13.63 -12.70 7.25
CA LEU A 494 12.65 -11.65 7.52
C LEU A 494 11.32 -12.29 7.93
N LYS A 495 10.75 -11.83 9.04
CA LYS A 495 9.42 -12.25 9.52
C LYS A 495 8.29 -11.49 8.85
#